data_0f2daf30c2752e3a8c8a8d87446ff4ed
#
_entry.id   0f2daf30c2752e3a8c8a8d87446ff4ed
#
_cell.length_a   1.000
_cell.length_b   1.000
_cell.length_c   1.000
_cell.angle_alpha   90.00
_cell.angle_beta   90.00
_cell.angle_gamma   90.00
#
_symmetry.space_group_name_H-M   'P 1'
#
loop_
_entity.id
_entity.type
_entity.pdbx_description
1 polymer ?
#
loop_
_entity_poly.entity_id
_entity_poly.type
_entity_poly.pdbx_seq_one_letter_code
_entity_poly.pdbx_strand_id
1 'polypeptide(L)'
;MNKNIQNLNYGIIGNCKTSALVKEDSSIEWCCLPQFDSDSIFCKILDKKIGGNFKIECDDSYRITQKYFKNTCVLKTNFSNGENEFEVIDFMPRFKKENGKYYTPPEVVRILKLIKGVPLFKVLYDPRLAFASGTTNTYVKENFIVSIVDDEKYETLFLYSNLKKEAIINSSKLKLSEDIYFVISYNEKINLPDLDKVLFELDQTKVYWKKWCYKTPLFKHYNNEILRSAMTLKLMNFEKTGAIIAAATTSIPESIGEVRNWDYRFCWIRDASMVIKVISKLGHVKMVKNFIEFILNIIPDKNEKLQIMYGINGEKNLHEETLEYLSGYRNSKPVRTGNAAYLQKQNDIYGILMDAIHFQIEKYSNDDDKYEDLWSVVKAIVWVVKNNWMLPDKGIWEIRGNNMHFTFSKLLCWVAVDRAIKISKIIQNGKSVHKWIPLRDEIYNDIMENAWNEDKQAFTQNYQGNDLDASVLLMEDYGFISAEDVKYVSTVKAIEKELMMNGLMYRYKNKDDFGLPSSSFTVCTFWMINSLCKIGEEKKAIKLFNKLLSYSNHLNLFSEDIDFKTKELLGNFPQAYSHLALIDTAITLNKHA
;
A
#
# COMPACT_ATOMS: atom_id res chain seq x y z
N MET A 1 6.92 -11.01 25.37
CA MET A 1 6.75 -9.79 24.55
C MET A 1 6.64 -8.61 25.49
N ASN A 2 7.51 -7.61 25.36
CA ASN A 2 7.48 -6.41 26.18
C ASN A 2 6.17 -5.65 25.96
N LYS A 3 5.35 -5.48 27.02
CA LYS A 3 4.02 -4.85 26.98
C LYS A 3 3.99 -3.34 26.65
N ASN A 4 5.12 -2.71 26.32
CA ASN A 4 5.23 -1.26 26.11
C ASN A 4 5.61 -0.83 24.68
N ILE A 5 5.63 -1.75 23.71
CA ILE A 5 5.92 -1.38 22.32
C ILE A 5 4.63 -0.83 21.70
N GLN A 6 4.59 0.47 21.38
CA GLN A 6 3.49 1.10 20.64
C GLN A 6 3.67 0.78 19.16
N ASN A 7 3.25 -0.40 18.74
CA ASN A 7 3.28 -0.80 17.34
C ASN A 7 2.05 -0.23 16.59
N LEU A 8 2.07 -0.26 15.23
CA LEU A 8 0.91 0.05 14.37
C LEU A 8 -0.11 -1.11 14.43
N ASN A 9 -0.72 -1.31 15.60
CA ASN A 9 -1.68 -2.38 15.87
C ASN A 9 -3.08 -2.00 15.36
N TYR A 10 -3.19 -1.78 14.05
CA TYR A 10 -4.43 -1.49 13.35
C TYR A 10 -4.80 -2.60 12.38
N GLY A 11 -6.10 -2.87 12.26
CA GLY A 11 -6.67 -3.55 11.11
C GLY A 11 -7.12 -2.54 10.07
N ILE A 12 -7.08 -2.90 8.80
CA ILE A 12 -7.63 -2.11 7.71
C ILE A 12 -8.96 -2.71 7.23
N ILE A 13 -10.00 -1.90 7.18
CA ILE A 13 -11.27 -2.22 6.50
C ILE A 13 -11.42 -1.32 5.29
N GLY A 14 -12.17 -1.75 4.28
CA GLY A 14 -12.39 -0.94 3.08
C GLY A 14 -13.19 -1.65 2.00
N ASN A 15 -13.58 -0.89 1.00
CA ASN A 15 -14.45 -1.36 -0.09
C ASN A 15 -13.84 -1.15 -1.49
N CYS A 16 -12.52 -0.95 -1.61
CA CYS A 16 -11.81 -0.62 -2.85
C CYS A 16 -12.19 0.76 -3.45
N LYS A 17 -12.71 1.66 -2.64
CA LYS A 17 -12.95 3.06 -2.93
C LYS A 17 -12.36 3.93 -1.84
N THR A 18 -12.47 3.47 -0.62
CA THR A 18 -11.92 4.09 0.58
C THR A 18 -11.60 3.03 1.63
N SER A 19 -10.96 3.45 2.74
CA SER A 19 -10.57 2.57 3.84
C SER A 19 -10.58 3.29 5.18
N ALA A 20 -10.62 2.49 6.25
CA ALA A 20 -10.41 2.97 7.62
C ALA A 20 -9.45 2.06 8.38
N LEU A 21 -8.69 2.63 9.31
CA LEU A 21 -7.83 1.90 10.25
C LEU A 21 -8.54 1.80 11.60
N VAL A 22 -8.69 0.56 12.05
CA VAL A 22 -9.33 0.19 13.31
C VAL A 22 -8.27 -0.38 14.24
N LYS A 23 -8.00 0.32 15.34
CA LYS A 23 -7.03 -0.08 16.34
C LYS A 23 -7.44 -1.35 17.07
N GLU A 24 -6.50 -2.05 17.68
CA GLU A 24 -6.75 -3.30 18.43
C GLU A 24 -7.83 -3.20 19.52
N ASP A 25 -8.11 -1.99 20.01
CA ASP A 25 -9.17 -1.68 20.99
C ASP A 25 -10.50 -1.23 20.34
N SER A 26 -10.70 -1.52 19.07
CA SER A 26 -11.83 -1.12 18.23
C SER A 26 -11.96 0.36 17.91
N SER A 27 -11.00 1.22 18.26
CA SER A 27 -11.03 2.63 17.88
C SER A 27 -10.76 2.82 16.39
N ILE A 28 -11.67 3.44 15.64
CA ILE A 28 -11.40 3.93 14.28
C ILE A 28 -10.64 5.24 14.45
N GLU A 29 -9.35 5.27 14.10
CA GLU A 29 -8.46 6.42 14.30
C GLU A 29 -7.97 7.04 12.99
N TRP A 30 -8.32 6.43 11.85
CA TRP A 30 -8.04 6.94 10.52
C TRP A 30 -9.18 6.53 9.57
N CYS A 31 -9.73 7.50 8.86
CA CYS A 31 -10.72 7.25 7.80
C CYS A 31 -10.80 8.45 6.87
N CYS A 32 -10.65 8.24 5.57
CA CYS A 32 -10.85 9.23 4.52
C CYS A 32 -12.12 8.90 3.74
N LEU A 33 -13.01 9.83 3.55
CA LEU A 33 -14.24 9.68 2.78
C LEU A 33 -14.41 10.89 1.84
N PRO A 34 -14.94 10.69 0.60
CA PRO A 34 -15.50 9.46 0.06
C PRO A 34 -14.51 8.53 -0.63
N GLN A 35 -13.22 8.92 -0.76
CA GLN A 35 -12.18 8.21 -1.48
C GLN A 35 -10.89 8.14 -0.65
N PHE A 36 -9.89 7.34 -1.11
CA PHE A 36 -8.63 7.16 -0.39
C PHE A 36 -7.86 8.47 -0.16
N ASP A 37 -7.81 9.34 -1.16
CA ASP A 37 -7.07 10.61 -1.17
C ASP A 37 -7.89 11.81 -0.69
N SER A 38 -9.15 11.58 -0.27
CA SER A 38 -10.00 12.61 0.33
C SER A 38 -9.49 13.03 1.71
N ASP A 39 -10.00 14.14 2.21
CA ASP A 39 -9.76 14.60 3.56
C ASP A 39 -10.26 13.57 4.58
N SER A 40 -9.61 13.51 5.73
CA SER A 40 -10.01 12.56 6.76
C SER A 40 -11.19 13.05 7.58
N ILE A 41 -12.04 12.10 8.01
CA ILE A 41 -13.12 12.33 8.99
C ILE A 41 -12.71 11.93 10.41
N PHE A 42 -11.68 11.08 10.51
CA PHE A 42 -10.96 10.72 11.74
C PHE A 42 -9.47 10.66 11.42
N CYS A 43 -8.66 11.36 12.19
CA CYS A 43 -7.20 11.36 12.06
C CYS A 43 -6.45 11.33 13.40
N LYS A 44 -7.01 10.67 14.42
CA LYS A 44 -6.40 10.52 15.76
C LYS A 44 -5.02 9.87 15.72
N ILE A 45 -4.75 9.04 14.70
CA ILE A 45 -3.42 8.48 14.45
C ILE A 45 -2.37 9.59 14.27
N LEU A 46 -2.72 10.72 13.64
CA LEU A 46 -1.84 11.87 13.41
C LEU A 46 -1.86 12.87 14.56
N ASP A 47 -3.01 13.03 15.24
CA ASP A 47 -3.10 13.91 16.40
C ASP A 47 -4.06 13.36 17.45
N LYS A 48 -3.54 12.95 18.59
CA LYS A 48 -4.32 12.33 19.67
C LYS A 48 -5.32 13.28 20.33
N LYS A 49 -5.11 14.60 20.22
CA LYS A 49 -5.93 15.61 20.92
C LYS A 49 -7.09 16.10 20.06
N ILE A 50 -6.80 16.42 18.79
CA ILE A 50 -7.79 17.06 17.91
C ILE A 50 -8.27 16.16 16.77
N GLY A 51 -7.59 15.02 16.49
CA GLY A 51 -7.84 14.18 15.31
C GLY A 51 -9.16 13.38 15.33
N GLY A 52 -9.84 13.31 16.46
CA GLY A 52 -11.12 12.61 16.58
C GLY A 52 -11.06 11.10 16.31
N ASN A 53 -12.07 10.38 16.78
CA ASN A 53 -12.17 8.93 16.57
C ASN A 53 -13.59 8.40 16.82
N PHE A 54 -13.80 7.12 16.48
CA PHE A 54 -15.00 6.39 16.85
C PHE A 54 -14.63 5.10 17.57
N LYS A 55 -14.92 5.02 18.89
CA LYS A 55 -14.50 3.91 19.76
C LYS A 55 -15.67 3.36 20.56
N ILE A 56 -15.68 2.05 20.78
CA ILE A 56 -16.48 1.39 21.82
C ILE A 56 -15.58 1.19 23.03
N GLU A 57 -15.92 1.82 24.14
CA GLU A 57 -15.13 1.82 25.36
C GLU A 57 -15.78 0.95 26.44
N CYS A 58 -14.99 0.09 27.04
CA CYS A 58 -15.33 -0.74 28.19
C CYS A 58 -14.34 -0.48 29.33
N ASP A 59 -14.61 -1.00 30.51
CA ASP A 59 -13.66 -0.98 31.62
C ASP A 59 -12.47 -1.93 31.38
N ASP A 60 -11.42 -1.77 32.18
CA ASP A 60 -10.14 -2.48 32.02
C ASP A 60 -10.21 -3.99 32.37
N SER A 61 -11.37 -4.49 32.81
CA SER A 61 -11.56 -5.93 33.08
C SER A 61 -11.65 -6.77 31.81
N TYR A 62 -11.95 -6.14 30.67
CA TYR A 62 -12.09 -6.85 29.40
C TYR A 62 -10.74 -7.16 28.76
N ARG A 63 -10.54 -8.43 28.41
CA ARG A 63 -9.49 -8.84 27.48
C ARG A 63 -9.99 -8.59 26.07
N ILE A 64 -9.19 -7.86 25.29
CA ILE A 64 -9.51 -7.52 23.90
C ILE A 64 -8.65 -8.36 22.97
N THR A 65 -9.26 -8.95 21.93
CA THR A 65 -8.55 -9.64 20.84
C THR A 65 -9.18 -9.29 19.51
N GLN A 66 -8.35 -9.08 18.50
CA GLN A 66 -8.79 -8.64 17.18
C GLN A 66 -8.33 -9.62 16.09
N LYS A 67 -9.20 -9.93 15.15
CA LYS A 67 -8.92 -10.78 13.99
C LYS A 67 -9.86 -10.50 12.83
N TYR A 68 -9.46 -10.83 11.63
CA TYR A 68 -10.38 -10.85 10.49
C TYR A 68 -11.26 -12.12 10.49
N PHE A 69 -12.47 -12.04 9.96
CA PHE A 69 -13.16 -13.24 9.50
C PHE A 69 -12.33 -13.89 8.39
N LYS A 70 -12.24 -15.23 8.43
CA LYS A 70 -11.37 -15.98 7.51
C LYS A 70 -11.64 -15.60 6.05
N ASN A 71 -10.59 -15.25 5.32
CA ASN A 71 -10.62 -14.88 3.90
C ASN A 71 -11.52 -13.65 3.60
N THR A 72 -11.51 -12.65 4.49
CA THR A 72 -12.24 -11.40 4.30
C THR A 72 -11.44 -10.19 4.76
N CYS A 73 -11.92 -8.98 4.40
CA CYS A 73 -11.50 -7.71 5.01
C CYS A 73 -12.56 -7.19 6.01
N VAL A 74 -13.35 -8.09 6.58
CA VAL A 74 -14.28 -7.80 7.69
C VAL A 74 -13.54 -8.07 8.99
N LEU A 75 -13.40 -7.06 9.83
CA LEU A 75 -12.66 -7.12 11.08
C LEU A 75 -13.58 -7.44 12.24
N LYS A 76 -13.09 -8.18 13.20
CA LYS A 76 -13.78 -8.55 14.42
C LYS A 76 -12.89 -8.31 15.63
N THR A 77 -13.36 -7.48 16.56
CA THR A 77 -12.73 -7.23 17.85
C THR A 77 -13.59 -7.84 18.95
N ASN A 78 -13.08 -8.83 19.67
CA ASN A 78 -13.79 -9.51 20.74
C ASN A 78 -13.38 -8.90 22.08
N PHE A 79 -14.38 -8.64 22.91
CA PHE A 79 -14.26 -8.15 24.28
C PHE A 79 -14.83 -9.21 25.23
N SER A 80 -14.01 -9.73 26.16
CA SER A 80 -14.45 -10.76 27.11
C SER A 80 -13.79 -10.56 28.48
N ASN A 81 -14.58 -10.64 29.56
CA ASN A 81 -14.08 -10.68 30.93
C ASN A 81 -14.50 -11.96 31.68
N GLY A 82 -14.94 -12.98 30.93
CA GLY A 82 -15.41 -14.26 31.48
C GLY A 82 -16.90 -14.30 31.80
N GLU A 83 -17.47 -13.26 32.38
CA GLU A 83 -18.90 -13.14 32.67
C GLU A 83 -19.65 -12.55 31.48
N ASN A 84 -19.08 -11.53 30.88
CA ASN A 84 -19.64 -10.79 29.75
C ASN A 84 -18.76 -10.92 28.52
N GLU A 85 -19.39 -11.06 27.35
CA GLU A 85 -18.68 -11.14 26.08
C GLU A 85 -19.51 -10.52 24.96
N PHE A 86 -18.85 -9.74 24.09
CA PHE A 86 -19.42 -9.20 22.87
C PHE A 86 -18.35 -8.99 21.80
N GLU A 87 -18.79 -8.86 20.56
CA GLU A 87 -17.93 -8.61 19.42
C GLU A 87 -18.27 -7.27 18.78
N VAL A 88 -17.25 -6.50 18.40
CA VAL A 88 -17.37 -5.36 17.49
C VAL A 88 -16.94 -5.83 16.11
N ILE A 89 -17.86 -5.76 15.13
CA ILE A 89 -17.64 -6.18 13.75
C ILE A 89 -17.61 -4.92 12.89
N ASP A 90 -16.47 -4.67 12.24
CA ASP A 90 -16.22 -3.48 11.42
C ASP A 90 -16.03 -3.87 9.95
N PHE A 91 -16.73 -3.18 9.06
CA PHE A 91 -16.59 -3.36 7.62
C PHE A 91 -17.04 -2.13 6.82
N MET A 92 -16.67 -2.09 5.56
CA MET A 92 -17.25 -1.19 4.57
C MET A 92 -17.99 -2.05 3.53
N PRO A 93 -19.27 -1.77 3.19
CA PRO A 93 -20.05 -2.60 2.29
C PRO A 93 -19.41 -2.73 0.91
N ARG A 94 -19.29 -3.98 0.43
CA ARG A 94 -18.81 -4.29 -0.91
C ARG A 94 -19.38 -5.59 -1.43
N PHE A 95 -20.28 -5.49 -2.40
CA PHE A 95 -20.85 -6.66 -3.08
C PHE A 95 -21.38 -6.28 -4.47
N LYS A 96 -21.72 -7.29 -5.26
CA LYS A 96 -22.26 -7.08 -6.61
C LYS A 96 -23.79 -7.08 -6.55
N LYS A 97 -24.42 -5.99 -7.03
CA LYS A 97 -25.87 -5.90 -7.17
C LYS A 97 -26.36 -6.77 -8.35
N GLU A 98 -27.65 -7.02 -8.44
CA GLU A 98 -28.30 -7.78 -9.53
C GLU A 98 -28.02 -7.22 -10.93
N ASN A 99 -27.96 -5.89 -11.05
CA ASN A 99 -27.60 -5.19 -12.28
C ASN A 99 -26.12 -5.31 -12.68
N GLY A 100 -25.34 -6.11 -11.95
CA GLY A 100 -23.92 -6.35 -12.24
C GLY A 100 -22.96 -5.29 -11.69
N LYS A 101 -23.43 -4.13 -11.21
CA LYS A 101 -22.59 -3.07 -10.62
C LYS A 101 -22.21 -3.40 -9.17
N TYR A 102 -21.04 -2.94 -8.73
CA TYR A 102 -20.64 -3.05 -7.34
C TYR A 102 -21.34 -2.02 -6.47
N TYR A 103 -21.82 -2.46 -5.31
CA TYR A 103 -22.25 -1.59 -4.22
C TYR A 103 -21.05 -1.28 -3.34
N THR A 104 -20.60 -0.06 -3.35
CA THR A 104 -19.44 0.44 -2.60
C THR A 104 -19.72 1.87 -2.13
N PRO A 105 -20.70 2.06 -1.24
CA PRO A 105 -21.04 3.38 -0.73
C PRO A 105 -19.88 3.95 0.10
N PRO A 106 -19.80 5.28 0.29
CA PRO A 106 -18.87 5.90 1.22
C PRO A 106 -19.39 5.75 2.66
N GLU A 107 -19.48 4.50 3.11
CA GLU A 107 -20.07 4.11 4.39
C GLU A 107 -19.11 3.26 5.20
N VAL A 108 -19.11 3.49 6.53
CA VAL A 108 -18.47 2.63 7.53
C VAL A 108 -19.55 2.02 8.38
N VAL A 109 -19.55 0.69 8.48
CA VAL A 109 -20.53 -0.07 9.26
C VAL A 109 -19.84 -0.76 10.42
N ARG A 110 -20.45 -0.61 11.59
CA ARG A 110 -20.02 -1.23 12.85
C ARG A 110 -21.21 -1.93 13.51
N ILE A 111 -21.02 -3.18 13.94
CA ILE A 111 -22.04 -3.96 14.67
C ILE A 111 -21.46 -4.37 16.01
N LEU A 112 -22.19 -4.12 17.10
CA LEU A 112 -21.96 -4.71 18.40
C LEU A 112 -22.84 -5.94 18.54
N LYS A 113 -22.23 -7.11 18.56
CA LYS A 113 -22.92 -8.39 18.66
C LYS A 113 -22.81 -8.93 20.08
N LEU A 114 -23.93 -9.11 20.75
CA LEU A 114 -24.00 -9.72 22.08
C LEU A 114 -23.67 -11.22 21.98
N ILE A 115 -22.72 -11.69 22.78
CA ILE A 115 -22.35 -13.12 22.87
C ILE A 115 -22.79 -13.71 24.21
N LYS A 116 -22.52 -13.01 25.32
CA LYS A 116 -22.81 -13.53 26.66
C LYS A 116 -22.99 -12.41 27.69
N GLY A 117 -23.88 -12.58 28.64
CA GLY A 117 -24.08 -11.68 29.77
C GLY A 117 -24.76 -10.37 29.42
N VAL A 118 -24.46 -9.33 30.18
CA VAL A 118 -24.97 -7.96 29.99
C VAL A 118 -23.81 -6.99 30.02
N PRO A 119 -22.98 -6.92 28.95
CA PRO A 119 -21.83 -6.04 28.88
C PRO A 119 -22.20 -4.58 29.09
N LEU A 120 -21.34 -3.83 29.79
CA LEU A 120 -21.43 -2.38 29.92
C LEU A 120 -20.42 -1.71 29.00
N PHE A 121 -20.87 -0.72 28.25
CA PHE A 121 -20.01 0.00 27.29
C PHE A 121 -20.41 1.46 27.18
N LYS A 122 -19.53 2.25 26.54
CA LYS A 122 -19.81 3.62 26.08
C LYS A 122 -19.47 3.74 24.61
N VAL A 123 -20.13 4.68 23.94
CA VAL A 123 -19.80 5.08 22.56
C VAL A 123 -19.07 6.41 22.61
N LEU A 124 -17.83 6.45 22.12
CA LEU A 124 -17.09 7.68 21.92
C LEU A 124 -17.11 8.00 20.42
N TYR A 125 -17.93 8.96 20.02
CA TYR A 125 -18.11 9.39 18.64
C TYR A 125 -17.70 10.86 18.51
N ASP A 126 -16.51 11.10 18.01
CA ASP A 126 -15.89 12.42 17.87
C ASP A 126 -15.34 12.58 16.44
N PRO A 127 -16.22 12.83 15.44
CA PRO A 127 -15.77 13.10 14.08
C PRO A 127 -15.09 14.48 14.00
N ARG A 128 -14.01 14.56 13.22
CA ARG A 128 -13.22 15.75 12.94
C ARG A 128 -13.00 15.84 11.43
N LEU A 129 -13.96 16.45 10.76
CA LEU A 129 -13.99 16.54 9.31
C LEU A 129 -12.83 17.40 8.78
N ALA A 130 -12.52 17.24 7.49
CA ALA A 130 -11.48 17.99 6.78
C ALA A 130 -10.12 18.03 7.53
N PHE A 131 -9.61 16.86 7.99
CA PHE A 131 -8.38 16.77 8.80
C PHE A 131 -8.42 17.58 10.10
N ALA A 132 -9.60 17.83 10.67
CA ALA A 132 -9.77 18.69 11.84
C ALA A 132 -9.33 20.16 11.59
N SER A 133 -9.37 20.64 10.34
CA SER A 133 -8.98 22.01 9.97
C SER A 133 -9.93 23.06 10.54
N GLY A 134 -11.20 22.69 10.72
CA GLY A 134 -12.26 23.54 11.26
C GLY A 134 -12.99 22.93 12.44
N THR A 135 -13.95 23.67 12.99
CA THR A 135 -14.84 23.17 14.03
C THR A 135 -15.87 22.22 13.42
N THR A 136 -15.90 20.99 13.88
CA THR A 136 -16.98 20.04 13.52
C THR A 136 -18.11 20.15 14.51
N ASN A 137 -19.29 20.62 14.05
CA ASN A 137 -20.49 20.74 14.85
C ASN A 137 -21.36 19.50 14.69
N THR A 138 -21.76 18.88 15.78
CA THR A 138 -22.56 17.65 15.78
C THR A 138 -23.94 17.88 16.40
N TYR A 139 -25.00 17.48 15.69
CA TYR A 139 -26.38 17.70 16.07
C TYR A 139 -27.18 16.40 16.06
N VAL A 140 -28.08 16.26 17.03
CA VAL A 140 -29.06 15.15 17.06
C VAL A 140 -30.28 15.54 16.21
N LYS A 141 -30.72 14.63 15.34
CA LYS A 141 -31.94 14.68 14.57
C LYS A 141 -32.81 13.44 14.88
N GLU A 142 -34.07 13.42 14.46
CA GLU A 142 -34.98 12.34 14.75
C GLU A 142 -34.45 10.94 14.38
N ASN A 143 -33.86 10.79 13.17
CA ASN A 143 -33.45 9.50 12.64
C ASN A 143 -31.94 9.29 12.60
N PHE A 144 -31.12 10.34 12.84
CA PHE A 144 -29.66 10.28 12.74
C PHE A 144 -28.97 11.37 13.57
N ILE A 145 -27.68 11.20 13.79
CA ILE A 145 -26.78 12.25 14.23
C ILE A 145 -26.11 12.83 12.99
N VAL A 146 -25.99 14.16 12.89
CA VAL A 146 -25.32 14.83 11.77
C VAL A 146 -24.15 15.64 12.29
N SER A 147 -23.00 15.47 11.68
CA SER A 147 -21.79 16.28 11.93
C SER A 147 -21.46 17.06 10.67
N ILE A 148 -21.21 18.36 10.82
CA ILE A 148 -20.95 19.28 9.71
C ILE A 148 -19.73 20.10 10.09
N VAL A 149 -18.80 20.26 9.14
CA VAL A 149 -17.69 21.21 9.30
C VAL A 149 -18.16 22.60 8.90
N ASP A 150 -17.72 23.58 9.66
CA ASP A 150 -17.93 25.01 9.34
C ASP A 150 -16.79 25.46 8.42
N ASP A 151 -16.85 25.03 7.15
CA ASP A 151 -15.85 25.28 6.11
C ASP A 151 -16.56 25.42 4.75
N GLU A 152 -15.88 26.02 3.77
CA GLU A 152 -16.38 26.20 2.39
C GLU A 152 -16.69 24.87 1.67
N LYS A 153 -16.12 23.75 2.11
CA LYS A 153 -16.30 22.43 1.50
C LYS A 153 -17.64 21.74 1.77
N TYR A 154 -18.45 22.22 2.72
CA TYR A 154 -19.77 21.67 3.10
C TYR A 154 -19.79 20.15 3.35
N GLU A 155 -18.77 19.63 4.01
CA GLU A 155 -18.72 18.19 4.35
C GLU A 155 -19.72 17.84 5.43
N THR A 156 -20.48 16.77 5.23
CA THR A 156 -21.51 16.30 6.14
C THR A 156 -21.39 14.81 6.40
N LEU A 157 -21.42 14.42 7.67
CA LEU A 157 -21.38 13.04 8.09
C LEU A 157 -22.67 12.68 8.82
N PHE A 158 -23.33 11.58 8.42
CA PHE A 158 -24.54 11.05 9.04
C PHE A 158 -24.21 9.78 9.79
N LEU A 159 -24.64 9.68 11.06
CA LEU A 159 -24.54 8.46 11.85
C LEU A 159 -25.94 7.95 12.17
N TYR A 160 -26.23 6.72 11.75
CA TYR A 160 -27.46 5.98 12.03
C TYR A 160 -27.19 4.86 13.03
N SER A 161 -28.16 4.61 13.92
CA SER A 161 -28.08 3.53 14.92
C SER A 161 -29.45 3.21 15.45
N ASN A 162 -29.66 1.98 15.97
CA ASN A 162 -30.81 1.62 16.77
C ASN A 162 -30.72 2.08 18.24
N LEU A 163 -29.59 2.69 18.66
CA LEU A 163 -29.46 3.33 19.96
C LEU A 163 -30.13 4.71 19.99
N LYS A 164 -30.47 5.16 21.20
CA LYS A 164 -30.85 6.56 21.44
C LYS A 164 -29.67 7.48 21.12
N LYS A 165 -29.89 8.46 20.24
CA LYS A 165 -28.83 9.35 19.72
C LYS A 165 -28.19 10.20 20.82
N GLU A 166 -29.00 10.63 21.80
CA GLU A 166 -28.56 11.39 22.96
C GLU A 166 -27.57 10.59 23.82
N ALA A 167 -27.77 9.29 23.93
CA ALA A 167 -26.88 8.41 24.69
C ALA A 167 -25.50 8.27 23.99
N ILE A 168 -25.46 8.34 22.65
CA ILE A 168 -24.23 8.33 21.87
C ILE A 168 -23.47 9.66 22.10
N ILE A 169 -24.14 10.80 21.90
CA ILE A 169 -23.51 12.13 22.03
C ILE A 169 -23.01 12.40 23.45
N ASN A 170 -23.77 11.99 24.46
CA ASN A 170 -23.39 12.17 25.86
C ASN A 170 -22.42 11.10 26.37
N SER A 171 -21.96 10.17 25.52
CA SER A 171 -21.09 9.05 25.90
C SER A 171 -21.61 8.31 27.14
N SER A 172 -22.94 8.10 27.20
CA SER A 172 -23.60 7.48 28.34
C SER A 172 -23.16 6.04 28.52
N LYS A 173 -23.10 5.56 29.78
CA LYS A 173 -22.87 4.15 30.08
C LYS A 173 -24.11 3.35 29.73
N LEU A 174 -24.00 2.38 28.83
CA LEU A 174 -25.07 1.59 28.26
C LEU A 174 -24.92 0.11 28.62
N LYS A 175 -26.04 -0.62 28.63
CA LYS A 175 -26.10 -2.09 28.73
C LYS A 175 -26.30 -2.64 27.34
N LEU A 176 -25.50 -3.64 26.95
CA LEU A 176 -25.73 -4.40 25.72
C LEU A 176 -26.69 -5.56 26.02
N SER A 177 -27.95 -5.42 25.60
CA SER A 177 -29.01 -6.43 25.75
C SER A 177 -29.49 -7.05 24.43
N GLU A 178 -29.10 -6.44 23.31
CA GLU A 178 -29.41 -6.87 21.94
C GLU A 178 -28.31 -6.38 21.00
N ASP A 179 -28.30 -6.88 19.78
CA ASP A 179 -27.31 -6.44 18.77
C ASP A 179 -27.57 -4.98 18.38
N ILE A 180 -26.50 -4.21 18.32
CA ILE A 180 -26.51 -2.77 17.98
C ILE A 180 -25.75 -2.54 16.70
N TYR A 181 -26.26 -1.65 15.84
CA TYR A 181 -25.53 -1.22 14.64
C TYR A 181 -25.25 0.28 14.66
N PHE A 182 -24.21 0.64 13.94
CA PHE A 182 -23.85 2.00 13.57
C PHE A 182 -23.50 2.02 12.08
N VAL A 183 -24.11 2.95 11.34
CA VAL A 183 -23.79 3.21 9.94
C VAL A 183 -23.41 4.67 9.79
N ILE A 184 -22.14 4.92 9.43
CA ILE A 184 -21.66 6.25 9.03
C ILE A 184 -21.87 6.36 7.51
N SER A 185 -22.51 7.45 7.04
CA SER A 185 -22.63 7.78 5.62
C SER A 185 -22.14 9.20 5.37
N TYR A 186 -21.35 9.39 4.30
CA TYR A 186 -20.71 10.66 3.97
C TYR A 186 -21.47 11.37 2.85
N ASN A 187 -21.86 12.65 3.11
CA ASN A 187 -22.56 13.55 2.20
C ASN A 187 -23.87 13.00 1.59
N GLU A 188 -24.33 11.83 2.01
CA GLU A 188 -25.53 11.20 1.49
C GLU A 188 -26.43 10.74 2.64
N LYS A 189 -27.68 11.24 2.66
CA LYS A 189 -28.71 10.71 3.55
C LYS A 189 -29.22 9.39 2.99
N ILE A 190 -29.16 8.36 3.81
CA ILE A 190 -29.73 7.04 3.47
C ILE A 190 -31.08 6.84 4.15
N ASN A 191 -31.89 5.92 3.62
CA ASN A 191 -33.06 5.46 4.33
C ASN A 191 -32.64 4.84 5.66
N LEU A 192 -33.39 5.08 6.74
CA LEU A 192 -33.06 4.55 8.06
C LEU A 192 -32.84 3.03 7.94
N PRO A 193 -31.61 2.55 8.15
CA PRO A 193 -31.35 1.11 8.09
C PRO A 193 -31.99 0.41 9.30
N ASP A 194 -32.38 -0.84 9.12
CA ASP A 194 -32.66 -1.77 10.20
C ASP A 194 -31.50 -2.76 10.37
N LEU A 195 -31.55 -3.54 11.43
CA LEU A 195 -30.49 -4.52 11.72
C LEU A 195 -30.41 -5.61 10.64
N ASP A 196 -31.54 -6.04 10.07
CA ASP A 196 -31.59 -7.08 9.04
C ASP A 196 -30.88 -6.65 7.77
N LYS A 197 -31.09 -5.40 7.34
CA LYS A 197 -30.34 -4.79 6.20
C LYS A 197 -28.86 -4.76 6.48
N VAL A 198 -28.43 -4.33 7.66
CA VAL A 198 -27.02 -4.25 8.04
C VAL A 198 -26.37 -5.63 8.08
N LEU A 199 -27.06 -6.64 8.61
CA LEU A 199 -26.58 -8.03 8.61
C LEU A 199 -26.52 -8.62 7.20
N PHE A 200 -27.49 -8.30 6.34
CA PHE A 200 -27.45 -8.68 4.92
C PHE A 200 -26.21 -8.10 4.21
N GLU A 201 -25.92 -6.82 4.40
CA GLU A 201 -24.75 -6.16 3.81
C GLU A 201 -23.43 -6.78 4.32
N LEU A 202 -23.36 -7.14 5.61
CA LEU A 202 -22.24 -7.86 6.20
C LEU A 202 -22.02 -9.21 5.51
N ASP A 203 -23.08 -10.00 5.33
CA ASP A 203 -22.96 -11.33 4.72
C ASP A 203 -22.61 -11.25 3.23
N GLN A 204 -23.20 -10.31 2.47
CA GLN A 204 -22.83 -10.06 1.08
C GLN A 204 -21.37 -9.64 0.96
N THR A 205 -20.89 -8.79 1.87
CA THR A 205 -19.49 -8.35 1.91
C THR A 205 -18.54 -9.53 2.20
N LYS A 206 -18.88 -10.40 3.16
CA LYS A 206 -18.11 -11.64 3.41
C LYS A 206 -18.09 -12.56 2.20
N VAL A 207 -19.22 -12.74 1.53
CA VAL A 207 -19.33 -13.57 0.31
C VAL A 207 -18.44 -13.00 -0.80
N TYR A 208 -18.44 -11.68 -1.00
CA TYR A 208 -17.56 -11.03 -1.98
C TYR A 208 -16.10 -11.37 -1.75
N TRP A 209 -15.59 -11.14 -0.54
CA TRP A 209 -14.18 -11.39 -0.21
C TRP A 209 -13.80 -12.87 -0.32
N LYS A 210 -14.65 -13.78 0.16
CA LYS A 210 -14.41 -15.23 0.03
C LYS A 210 -14.35 -15.66 -1.43
N LYS A 211 -15.26 -15.19 -2.30
CA LYS A 211 -15.23 -15.45 -3.75
C LYS A 211 -13.98 -14.90 -4.41
N TRP A 212 -13.49 -13.74 -3.96
CA TRP A 212 -12.25 -13.17 -4.46
C TRP A 212 -11.05 -14.04 -4.07
N CYS A 213 -10.92 -14.41 -2.80
CA CYS A 213 -9.83 -15.26 -2.30
C CYS A 213 -9.81 -16.64 -2.94
N TYR A 214 -10.97 -17.21 -3.28
CA TYR A 214 -11.07 -18.54 -3.89
C TYR A 214 -10.34 -18.66 -5.24
N LYS A 215 -10.08 -17.56 -5.91
CA LYS A 215 -9.32 -17.53 -7.17
C LYS A 215 -7.81 -17.63 -6.97
N THR A 216 -7.32 -17.35 -5.77
CA THR A 216 -5.89 -17.42 -5.45
C THR A 216 -5.46 -18.88 -5.35
N PRO A 217 -4.39 -19.31 -6.05
CA PRO A 217 -3.88 -20.67 -5.95
C PRO A 217 -3.39 -20.98 -4.54
N LEU A 218 -3.46 -22.25 -4.16
CA LEU A 218 -2.87 -22.72 -2.90
C LEU A 218 -1.38 -23.03 -3.11
N PHE A 219 -0.58 -22.62 -2.14
CA PHE A 219 0.85 -22.88 -2.07
C PHE A 219 1.13 -23.91 -0.98
N LYS A 220 2.31 -24.53 -1.01
CA LYS A 220 2.74 -25.49 0.02
C LYS A 220 2.90 -24.79 1.39
N HIS A 221 3.44 -23.56 1.39
CA HIS A 221 3.72 -22.77 2.59
C HIS A 221 3.18 -21.33 2.46
N TYR A 222 2.97 -20.65 3.59
CA TYR A 222 2.68 -19.22 3.70
C TYR A 222 1.34 -18.75 3.10
N ASN A 223 0.34 -19.64 3.01
CA ASN A 223 -0.96 -19.29 2.40
C ASN A 223 -1.70 -18.16 3.12
N ASN A 224 -1.62 -18.11 4.45
CA ASN A 224 -2.32 -17.06 5.24
C ASN A 224 -1.69 -15.69 4.98
N GLU A 225 -0.37 -15.61 4.94
CA GLU A 225 0.42 -14.41 4.69
C GLU A 225 0.20 -13.91 3.26
N ILE A 226 0.24 -14.81 2.28
CA ILE A 226 -0.04 -14.51 0.86
C ILE A 226 -1.48 -13.98 0.71
N LEU A 227 -2.47 -14.68 1.25
CA LEU A 227 -3.88 -14.27 1.13
C LEU A 227 -4.15 -12.94 1.85
N ARG A 228 -3.62 -12.72 3.04
CA ARG A 228 -3.76 -11.45 3.75
C ARG A 228 -3.15 -10.30 2.97
N SER A 229 -1.93 -10.47 2.50
CA SER A 229 -1.25 -9.45 1.69
C SER A 229 -1.98 -9.20 0.36
N ALA A 230 -2.44 -10.24 -0.32
CA ALA A 230 -3.22 -10.09 -1.56
C ALA A 230 -4.55 -9.35 -1.34
N MET A 231 -5.27 -9.63 -0.24
CA MET A 231 -6.48 -8.90 0.12
C MET A 231 -6.19 -7.44 0.48
N THR A 232 -5.07 -7.16 1.15
CA THR A 232 -4.63 -5.78 1.45
C THR A 232 -4.36 -5.01 0.17
N LEU A 233 -3.61 -5.59 -0.77
CA LEU A 233 -3.38 -4.99 -2.09
C LEU A 233 -4.67 -4.78 -2.88
N LYS A 234 -5.61 -5.76 -2.84
CA LYS A 234 -6.92 -5.62 -3.47
C LYS A 234 -7.73 -4.50 -2.84
N LEU A 235 -7.71 -4.35 -1.53
CA LEU A 235 -8.41 -3.28 -0.82
C LEU A 235 -7.92 -1.91 -1.27
N MET A 236 -6.60 -1.72 -1.43
CA MET A 236 -5.95 -0.48 -1.86
C MET A 236 -6.05 -0.20 -3.37
N ASN A 237 -6.64 -1.11 -4.15
CA ASN A 237 -6.92 -0.89 -5.57
C ASN A 237 -8.23 -0.11 -5.74
N PHE A 238 -8.14 1.11 -6.24
CA PHE A 238 -9.30 1.95 -6.54
C PHE A 238 -10.08 1.38 -7.74
N GLU A 239 -11.21 0.74 -7.45
CA GLU A 239 -11.95 -0.06 -8.45
C GLU A 239 -12.47 0.75 -9.64
N LYS A 240 -12.74 2.06 -9.45
CA LYS A 240 -13.30 2.93 -10.50
C LYS A 240 -12.33 3.11 -11.67
N THR A 241 -11.05 3.28 -11.39
CA THR A 241 -10.02 3.57 -12.41
C THR A 241 -9.02 2.43 -12.59
N GLY A 242 -8.79 1.62 -11.54
CA GLY A 242 -7.74 0.63 -11.52
C GLY A 242 -6.44 1.11 -10.84
N ALA A 243 -6.35 2.38 -10.45
CA ALA A 243 -5.22 2.91 -9.68
C ALA A 243 -4.98 2.15 -8.38
N ILE A 244 -3.74 2.07 -7.92
CA ILE A 244 -3.37 1.41 -6.66
C ILE A 244 -2.58 2.40 -5.82
N ILE A 245 -3.08 2.71 -4.63
CA ILE A 245 -2.40 3.63 -3.70
C ILE A 245 -1.19 2.95 -3.06
N ALA A 246 -0.13 3.72 -2.79
CA ALA A 246 1.09 3.22 -2.17
C ALA A 246 0.87 2.82 -0.71
N ALA A 247 0.07 3.59 0.05
CA ALA A 247 -0.40 3.23 1.39
C ALA A 247 -1.74 3.89 1.70
N ALA A 248 -2.43 3.41 2.74
CA ALA A 248 -3.73 3.95 3.14
C ALA A 248 -3.63 5.23 3.98
N THR A 249 -2.44 5.66 4.37
CA THR A 249 -2.19 6.79 5.28
C THR A 249 -1.31 7.86 4.66
N THR A 250 -1.27 9.00 5.33
CA THR A 250 -0.27 10.04 5.15
C THR A 250 0.54 10.23 6.42
N SER A 251 1.77 10.71 6.28
CA SER A 251 2.60 11.36 7.31
C SER A 251 2.85 10.53 8.57
N ILE A 252 2.81 9.22 8.48
CA ILE A 252 3.40 8.36 9.51
C ILE A 252 4.91 8.33 9.23
N PRO A 253 5.77 8.70 10.21
CA PRO A 253 7.19 8.91 9.98
C PRO A 253 7.96 7.61 9.76
N GLU A 254 8.97 7.63 8.87
CA GLU A 254 9.97 6.58 8.73
C GLU A 254 10.78 6.41 10.04
N SER A 255 10.93 7.49 10.79
CA SER A 255 11.57 7.51 12.13
C SER A 255 10.90 8.54 13.01
N ILE A 256 10.63 8.15 14.27
CA ILE A 256 9.92 9.02 15.21
C ILE A 256 10.70 10.31 15.47
N GLY A 257 10.02 11.44 15.31
CA GLY A 257 10.60 12.79 15.49
C GLY A 257 11.34 13.33 14.28
N GLU A 258 11.48 12.57 13.19
CA GLU A 258 12.10 13.01 11.93
C GLU A 258 11.06 13.53 10.93
N VAL A 259 11.56 14.07 9.81
CA VAL A 259 10.77 14.85 8.85
C VAL A 259 10.37 14.09 7.57
N ARG A 260 10.77 12.80 7.44
CA ARG A 260 10.38 11.93 6.33
C ARG A 260 8.97 11.39 6.53
N ASN A 261 7.99 12.27 6.28
CA ASN A 261 6.58 12.06 6.53
C ASN A 261 5.81 12.44 5.27
N TRP A 262 5.42 11.47 4.44
CA TRP A 262 4.91 11.68 3.09
C TRP A 262 3.45 11.26 2.96
N ASP A 263 2.72 11.84 2.01
CA ASP A 263 1.38 11.37 1.64
C ASP A 263 1.49 10.25 0.59
N TYR A 264 1.04 9.03 0.96
CA TYR A 264 1.10 7.84 0.13
C TYR A 264 -0.26 7.37 -0.41
N ARG A 265 -1.28 8.20 -0.30
CA ARG A 265 -2.63 7.89 -0.78
C ARG A 265 -2.82 8.04 -2.29
N PHE A 266 -1.72 8.13 -3.03
CA PHE A 266 -1.65 8.29 -4.49
C PHE A 266 -1.11 7.04 -5.18
N CYS A 267 -1.23 7.01 -6.52
CA CYS A 267 -0.79 5.91 -7.35
C CYS A 267 0.59 6.19 -7.95
N TRP A 268 1.65 5.60 -7.40
CA TRP A 268 2.95 5.51 -8.06
C TRP A 268 2.93 4.48 -9.16
N ILE A 269 3.35 4.86 -10.36
CA ILE A 269 3.40 3.94 -11.53
C ILE A 269 4.32 2.76 -11.24
N ARG A 270 5.46 2.99 -10.60
CA ARG A 270 6.42 1.97 -10.16
C ARG A 270 5.74 0.93 -9.27
N ASP A 271 5.21 1.35 -8.15
CA ASP A 271 4.65 0.49 -7.11
C ASP A 271 3.46 -0.30 -7.65
N ALA A 272 2.54 0.38 -8.32
CA ALA A 272 1.35 -0.23 -8.89
C ALA A 272 1.68 -1.27 -9.98
N SER A 273 2.67 -1.00 -10.84
CA SER A 273 3.14 -1.95 -11.86
C SER A 273 3.73 -3.23 -11.24
N MET A 274 4.50 -3.10 -10.15
CA MET A 274 5.03 -4.24 -9.42
C MET A 274 3.92 -5.02 -8.69
N VAL A 275 2.92 -4.34 -8.11
CA VAL A 275 1.73 -4.98 -7.51
C VAL A 275 1.00 -5.81 -8.55
N ILE A 276 0.76 -5.27 -9.74
CA ILE A 276 0.04 -5.96 -10.82
C ILE A 276 0.75 -7.23 -11.26
N LYS A 277 2.07 -7.22 -11.37
CA LYS A 277 2.88 -8.41 -11.70
C LYS A 277 2.66 -9.53 -10.67
N VAL A 278 2.68 -9.19 -9.38
CA VAL A 278 2.49 -10.16 -8.29
C VAL A 278 1.04 -10.66 -8.22
N ILE A 279 0.07 -9.77 -8.31
CA ILE A 279 -1.36 -10.09 -8.30
C ILE A 279 -1.75 -10.97 -9.50
N SER A 280 -1.10 -10.79 -10.64
CA SER A 280 -1.29 -11.64 -11.81
C SER A 280 -0.77 -13.08 -11.59
N LYS A 281 0.36 -13.25 -10.88
CA LYS A 281 0.84 -14.58 -10.46
C LYS A 281 -0.20 -15.32 -9.61
N LEU A 282 -1.06 -14.57 -8.88
CA LEU A 282 -2.17 -15.09 -8.09
C LEU A 282 -3.49 -15.28 -8.87
N GLY A 283 -3.50 -15.05 -10.19
CA GLY A 283 -4.66 -15.30 -11.06
C GLY A 283 -5.74 -14.19 -11.08
N HIS A 284 -5.49 -13.02 -10.52
CA HIS A 284 -6.45 -11.92 -10.44
C HIS A 284 -6.44 -11.00 -11.68
N VAL A 285 -6.74 -11.54 -12.85
CA VAL A 285 -6.65 -10.90 -14.18
C VAL A 285 -7.41 -9.58 -14.27
N LYS A 286 -8.61 -9.48 -13.66
CA LYS A 286 -9.42 -8.26 -13.74
C LYS A 286 -8.70 -7.05 -13.17
N MET A 287 -7.98 -7.22 -12.06
CA MET A 287 -7.23 -6.12 -11.44
C MET A 287 -6.10 -5.64 -12.37
N VAL A 288 -5.46 -6.58 -13.07
CA VAL A 288 -4.42 -6.28 -14.07
C VAL A 288 -5.00 -5.48 -15.25
N LYS A 289 -6.11 -5.94 -15.82
CA LYS A 289 -6.77 -5.26 -16.95
C LYS A 289 -7.19 -3.83 -16.60
N ASN A 290 -7.78 -3.63 -15.42
CA ASN A 290 -8.19 -2.29 -14.95
C ASN A 290 -6.98 -1.36 -14.80
N PHE A 291 -5.86 -1.84 -14.26
CA PHE A 291 -4.66 -1.02 -14.14
C PHE A 291 -4.06 -0.64 -15.49
N ILE A 292 -4.03 -1.57 -16.46
CA ILE A 292 -3.58 -1.26 -17.82
C ILE A 292 -4.51 -0.21 -18.48
N GLU A 293 -5.81 -0.28 -18.25
CA GLU A 293 -6.75 0.77 -18.70
C GLU A 293 -6.45 2.12 -18.02
N PHE A 294 -6.15 2.12 -16.73
CA PHE A 294 -5.72 3.33 -16.02
C PHE A 294 -4.47 3.93 -16.67
N ILE A 295 -3.45 3.10 -16.96
CA ILE A 295 -2.21 3.55 -17.63
C ILE A 295 -2.53 4.17 -19.00
N LEU A 296 -3.35 3.52 -19.84
CA LEU A 296 -3.72 4.04 -21.15
C LEU A 296 -4.43 5.41 -21.04
N ASN A 297 -5.23 5.61 -20.00
CA ASN A 297 -5.95 6.88 -19.78
C ASN A 297 -5.07 8.03 -19.26
N ILE A 298 -3.96 7.73 -18.57
CA ILE A 298 -3.06 8.76 -18.01
C ILE A 298 -1.84 9.04 -18.89
N ILE A 299 -1.60 8.21 -19.92
CA ILE A 299 -0.49 8.44 -20.86
C ILE A 299 -0.68 9.80 -21.52
N PRO A 300 0.34 10.66 -21.41
CA PRO A 300 0.21 12.01 -21.91
C PRO A 300 0.25 12.07 -23.45
N ASP A 301 -0.34 13.10 -24.01
CA ASP A 301 -0.16 13.46 -25.41
C ASP A 301 1.30 13.73 -25.75
N LYS A 302 1.63 13.74 -27.05
CA LYS A 302 3.01 13.76 -27.60
C LYS A 302 4.00 14.77 -26.97
N ASN A 303 3.51 15.81 -26.30
CA ASN A 303 4.33 16.89 -25.74
C ASN A 303 4.45 16.86 -24.19
N GLU A 304 3.75 15.97 -23.52
CA GLU A 304 3.80 15.87 -22.05
C GLU A 304 4.68 14.69 -21.60
N LYS A 305 5.25 14.78 -20.41
CA LYS A 305 6.05 13.71 -19.82
C LYS A 305 5.17 12.80 -18.95
N LEU A 306 5.40 11.50 -19.00
CA LEU A 306 4.85 10.57 -18.03
C LEU A 306 5.37 10.94 -16.63
N GLN A 307 4.44 11.20 -15.69
CA GLN A 307 4.80 11.45 -14.29
C GLN A 307 5.05 10.14 -13.55
N ILE A 308 5.76 10.22 -12.44
CA ILE A 308 6.05 9.06 -11.60
C ILE A 308 4.84 8.61 -10.79
N MET A 309 3.91 9.54 -10.53
CA MET A 309 2.71 9.30 -9.74
C MET A 309 1.55 10.17 -10.20
N TYR A 310 0.34 9.71 -9.89
CA TYR A 310 -0.93 10.35 -10.22
C TYR A 310 -1.92 10.21 -9.05
N GLY A 311 -2.92 11.08 -9.01
CA GLY A 311 -4.10 10.86 -8.18
C GLY A 311 -4.87 9.61 -8.59
N ILE A 312 -5.77 9.13 -7.76
CA ILE A 312 -6.49 7.87 -8.01
C ILE A 312 -7.50 7.96 -9.17
N ASN A 313 -7.92 9.17 -9.58
CA ASN A 313 -8.72 9.37 -10.79
C ASN A 313 -7.85 9.80 -12.00
N GLY A 314 -6.51 9.87 -11.87
CA GLY A 314 -5.57 10.31 -12.90
C GLY A 314 -5.17 11.77 -12.79
N GLU A 315 -5.41 12.43 -11.65
CA GLU A 315 -5.00 13.81 -11.41
C GLU A 315 -3.48 13.94 -11.54
N LYS A 316 -3.05 14.96 -12.28
CA LYS A 316 -1.63 15.27 -12.53
C LYS A 316 -1.03 16.22 -11.49
N ASN A 317 -1.85 17.10 -10.90
CA ASN A 317 -1.40 18.04 -9.87
C ASN A 317 -1.66 17.48 -8.48
N LEU A 318 -0.58 17.15 -7.78
CA LEU A 318 -0.62 16.60 -6.42
C LEU A 318 0.11 17.56 -5.46
N HIS A 319 -0.32 18.82 -5.47
CA HIS A 319 0.30 19.89 -4.69
C HIS A 319 0.49 19.47 -3.22
N GLU A 320 1.74 19.58 -2.74
CA GLU A 320 2.10 19.25 -1.37
C GLU A 320 1.82 20.45 -0.46
N GLU A 321 1.02 20.22 0.56
CA GLU A 321 0.70 21.19 1.61
C GLU A 321 1.04 20.62 2.99
N THR A 322 1.39 21.51 3.92
CA THR A 322 1.65 21.13 5.31
C THR A 322 0.49 21.56 6.22
N LEU A 323 -0.04 20.62 6.99
CA LEU A 323 -1.07 20.86 7.99
C LEU A 323 -0.41 21.20 9.34
N GLU A 324 -0.02 22.46 9.51
CA GLU A 324 0.80 22.93 10.64
C GLU A 324 0.12 22.77 12.01
N TYR A 325 -1.22 22.74 12.04
CA TYR A 325 -2.02 22.59 13.26
C TYR A 325 -2.04 21.17 13.82
N LEU A 326 -1.70 20.14 13.02
CA LEU A 326 -1.58 18.75 13.47
C LEU A 326 -0.20 18.49 14.06
N SER A 327 -0.17 17.74 15.16
CA SER A 327 1.09 17.38 15.84
C SER A 327 1.91 16.30 15.14
N GLY A 328 1.31 15.55 14.24
CA GLY A 328 1.91 14.37 13.60
C GLY A 328 1.91 13.13 14.50
N TYR A 329 2.09 11.96 13.88
CA TYR A 329 2.17 10.69 14.58
C TYR A 329 3.28 10.72 15.65
N ARG A 330 2.90 10.56 16.92
CA ARG A 330 3.85 10.64 18.07
C ARG A 330 4.67 11.94 18.10
N ASN A 331 4.06 13.07 17.72
CA ASN A 331 4.65 14.41 17.59
C ASN A 331 5.74 14.51 16.49
N SER A 332 5.62 13.74 15.43
CA SER A 332 6.54 13.78 14.28
C SER A 332 5.95 14.67 13.19
N LYS A 333 6.39 15.91 13.13
CA LYS A 333 6.04 16.88 12.09
C LYS A 333 7.00 16.77 10.89
N PRO A 334 6.60 17.27 9.71
CA PRO A 334 5.31 17.84 9.35
C PRO A 334 4.24 16.77 9.03
N VAL A 335 2.96 17.17 9.09
CA VAL A 335 1.85 16.42 8.48
C VAL A 335 1.62 17.02 7.11
N ARG A 336 1.57 16.18 6.06
CA ARG A 336 1.42 16.62 4.66
C ARG A 336 0.18 16.03 4.01
N THR A 337 -0.38 16.78 3.07
CA THR A 337 -1.31 16.31 2.04
C THR A 337 -0.72 16.64 0.67
N GLY A 338 -0.99 15.81 -0.35
CA GLY A 338 -0.26 15.91 -1.60
C GLY A 338 1.18 15.40 -1.49
N ASN A 339 1.93 15.40 -2.60
CA ASN A 339 3.32 14.93 -2.60
C ASN A 339 4.12 15.55 -3.75
N ALA A 340 5.08 16.41 -3.44
CA ALA A 340 5.88 17.15 -4.42
C ALA A 340 6.77 16.27 -5.31
N ALA A 341 6.94 14.98 -4.99
CA ALA A 341 7.68 14.05 -5.83
C ALA A 341 7.04 13.88 -7.24
N TYR A 342 5.76 14.24 -7.42
CA TYR A 342 5.10 14.19 -8.74
C TYR A 342 5.83 15.03 -9.82
N LEU A 343 6.63 16.02 -9.40
CA LEU A 343 7.44 16.87 -10.29
C LEU A 343 8.79 16.25 -10.67
N GLN A 344 9.20 15.17 -10.02
CA GLN A 344 10.51 14.57 -10.24
C GLN A 344 10.59 13.82 -11.58
N LYS A 345 11.82 13.79 -12.13
CA LYS A 345 12.16 12.91 -13.24
C LYS A 345 12.85 11.66 -12.67
N GLN A 346 12.24 10.49 -12.93
CA GLN A 346 12.79 9.19 -12.56
C GLN A 346 12.73 8.26 -13.77
N ASN A 347 13.89 7.75 -14.20
CA ASN A 347 13.97 6.94 -15.42
C ASN A 347 13.61 5.45 -15.16
N ASP A 348 13.53 5.03 -13.91
CA ASP A 348 13.15 3.66 -13.52
C ASP A 348 11.68 3.33 -13.87
N ILE A 349 10.78 4.32 -13.88
CA ILE A 349 9.36 4.10 -14.20
C ILE A 349 9.15 3.46 -15.57
N TYR A 350 10.00 3.79 -16.56
CA TYR A 350 9.85 3.27 -17.93
C TYR A 350 10.06 1.76 -18.00
N GLY A 351 11.08 1.25 -17.29
CA GLY A 351 11.37 -0.18 -17.26
C GLY A 351 10.33 -0.97 -16.49
N ILE A 352 9.88 -0.46 -15.35
CA ILE A 352 8.88 -1.14 -14.52
C ILE A 352 7.53 -1.20 -15.23
N LEU A 353 7.10 -0.11 -15.85
CA LEU A 353 5.89 -0.08 -16.65
C LEU A 353 5.99 -1.03 -17.87
N MET A 354 7.11 -1.01 -18.57
CA MET A 354 7.35 -1.89 -19.72
C MET A 354 7.35 -3.37 -19.32
N ASP A 355 7.89 -3.72 -18.16
CA ASP A 355 7.89 -5.07 -17.63
C ASP A 355 6.45 -5.54 -17.29
N ALA A 356 5.61 -4.65 -16.75
CA ALA A 356 4.20 -4.95 -16.50
C ALA A 356 3.41 -5.15 -17.82
N ILE A 357 3.66 -4.32 -18.84
CA ILE A 357 3.06 -4.45 -20.18
C ILE A 357 3.51 -5.76 -20.83
N HIS A 358 4.80 -6.07 -20.80
CA HIS A 358 5.33 -7.33 -21.34
C HIS A 358 4.65 -8.53 -20.68
N PHE A 359 4.59 -8.56 -19.35
CA PHE A 359 3.96 -9.63 -18.60
C PHE A 359 2.47 -9.79 -18.95
N GLN A 360 1.75 -8.69 -19.16
CA GLN A 360 0.36 -8.71 -19.59
C GLN A 360 0.20 -9.32 -20.98
N ILE A 361 1.02 -8.90 -21.93
CA ILE A 361 0.97 -9.39 -23.32
C ILE A 361 1.36 -10.87 -23.37
N GLU A 362 2.43 -11.28 -22.69
CA GLU A 362 2.91 -12.66 -22.67
C GLU A 362 1.86 -13.64 -22.10
N LYS A 363 1.17 -13.23 -21.03
CA LYS A 363 0.24 -14.11 -20.30
C LYS A 363 -1.19 -14.13 -20.84
N TYR A 364 -1.61 -13.06 -21.50
CA TYR A 364 -3.01 -12.83 -21.89
C TYR A 364 -3.18 -12.47 -23.36
N SER A 365 -2.37 -13.05 -24.23
CA SER A 365 -2.22 -12.75 -25.67
C SER A 365 -3.45 -12.95 -26.57
N ASN A 366 -4.61 -13.32 -26.02
CA ASN A 366 -5.83 -13.57 -26.80
C ASN A 366 -6.80 -12.37 -26.91
N ASP A 367 -6.38 -11.17 -26.48
CA ASP A 367 -7.22 -9.96 -26.45
C ASP A 367 -6.70 -8.95 -27.51
N ASP A 368 -6.99 -9.19 -28.78
CA ASP A 368 -6.39 -8.50 -29.93
C ASP A 368 -6.69 -6.98 -30.01
N ASP A 369 -7.83 -6.53 -29.48
CA ASP A 369 -8.30 -5.14 -29.67
C ASP A 369 -7.45 -4.05 -28.95
N LYS A 370 -6.64 -4.41 -27.97
CA LYS A 370 -5.81 -3.45 -27.20
C LYS A 370 -4.32 -3.47 -27.58
N TYR A 371 -3.90 -4.36 -28.47
CA TYR A 371 -2.47 -4.47 -28.82
C TYR A 371 -1.92 -3.26 -29.54
N GLU A 372 -2.71 -2.60 -30.39
CA GLU A 372 -2.27 -1.41 -31.13
C GLU A 372 -1.99 -0.24 -30.17
N ASP A 373 -2.88 -0.03 -29.19
CA ASP A 373 -2.71 1.02 -28.18
C ASP A 373 -1.47 0.74 -27.33
N LEU A 374 -1.36 -0.48 -26.80
CA LEU A 374 -0.18 -0.87 -26.00
C LEU A 374 1.11 -0.82 -26.83
N TRP A 375 1.07 -1.19 -28.10
CA TRP A 375 2.23 -1.09 -28.98
C TRP A 375 2.66 0.36 -29.22
N SER A 376 1.72 1.28 -29.28
CA SER A 376 2.00 2.70 -29.37
C SER A 376 2.70 3.22 -28.12
N VAL A 377 2.25 2.78 -26.93
CA VAL A 377 2.91 3.05 -25.65
C VAL A 377 4.33 2.48 -25.61
N VAL A 378 4.50 1.23 -26.02
CA VAL A 378 5.83 0.57 -26.09
C VAL A 378 6.81 1.39 -26.93
N LYS A 379 6.38 1.82 -28.14
CA LYS A 379 7.22 2.66 -29.00
C LYS A 379 7.55 4.02 -28.38
N ALA A 380 6.58 4.65 -27.72
CA ALA A 380 6.77 5.93 -27.05
C ALA A 380 7.78 5.81 -25.89
N ILE A 381 7.67 4.77 -25.06
CA ILE A 381 8.62 4.51 -23.96
C ILE A 381 10.03 4.30 -24.52
N VAL A 382 10.22 3.46 -25.55
CA VAL A 382 11.55 3.25 -26.14
C VAL A 382 12.13 4.55 -26.70
N TRP A 383 11.30 5.39 -27.32
CA TRP A 383 11.73 6.69 -27.80
C TRP A 383 12.20 7.60 -26.66
N VAL A 384 11.47 7.66 -25.56
CA VAL A 384 11.85 8.44 -24.38
C VAL A 384 13.13 7.90 -23.77
N VAL A 385 13.25 6.59 -23.59
CA VAL A 385 14.46 5.95 -23.07
C VAL A 385 15.66 6.26 -23.95
N LYS A 386 15.58 6.08 -25.26
CA LYS A 386 16.65 6.38 -26.23
C LYS A 386 17.21 7.80 -26.05
N ASN A 387 16.35 8.79 -25.78
CA ASN A 387 16.76 10.18 -25.67
C ASN A 387 17.16 10.62 -24.25
N ASN A 388 16.90 9.81 -23.22
CA ASN A 388 17.07 10.22 -21.83
C ASN A 388 17.91 9.27 -20.98
N TRP A 389 18.20 8.04 -21.40
CA TRP A 389 18.87 7.06 -20.56
C TRP A 389 20.26 7.50 -20.09
N MET A 390 20.99 8.28 -20.92
CA MET A 390 22.29 8.83 -20.57
C MET A 390 22.22 9.98 -19.55
N LEU A 391 21.05 10.57 -19.33
CA LEU A 391 20.88 11.70 -18.42
C LEU A 391 20.74 11.21 -16.96
N PRO A 392 21.20 12.03 -15.98
CA PRO A 392 20.98 11.75 -14.57
C PRO A 392 19.51 12.00 -14.18
N ASP A 393 19.08 11.40 -13.06
CA ASP A 393 17.72 11.51 -12.53
C ASP A 393 17.69 11.54 -10.99
N LYS A 394 16.51 11.32 -10.37
CA LYS A 394 16.33 11.29 -8.92
C LYS A 394 16.38 9.87 -8.32
N GLY A 395 16.37 8.84 -9.16
CA GLY A 395 16.40 7.44 -8.74
C GLY A 395 15.11 6.99 -8.02
N ILE A 396 15.08 5.69 -7.71
CA ILE A 396 13.93 5.03 -7.07
C ILE A 396 13.56 5.60 -5.70
N TRP A 397 14.53 6.16 -4.98
CA TRP A 397 14.37 6.66 -3.61
C TRP A 397 13.94 8.12 -3.52
N GLU A 398 13.64 8.76 -4.66
CA GLU A 398 13.07 10.11 -4.74
C GLU A 398 13.95 11.19 -4.08
N ILE A 399 15.29 11.05 -4.23
CA ILE A 399 16.26 11.98 -3.65
C ILE A 399 15.95 13.40 -4.13
N ARG A 400 15.80 14.33 -3.20
CA ARG A 400 15.45 15.74 -3.51
C ARG A 400 16.66 16.59 -3.89
N GLY A 401 17.91 16.14 -3.59
CA GLY A 401 19.17 16.79 -3.94
C GLY A 401 19.50 16.75 -5.43
N ASN A 402 20.77 16.63 -5.79
CA ASN A 402 21.22 16.64 -7.18
C ASN A 402 20.79 15.36 -7.93
N ASN A 403 20.57 15.50 -9.24
CA ASN A 403 20.38 14.35 -10.11
C ASN A 403 21.70 13.58 -10.22
N MET A 404 21.62 12.24 -10.23
CA MET A 404 22.78 11.35 -10.33
C MET A 404 22.52 10.25 -11.36
N HIS A 405 23.59 9.58 -11.80
CA HIS A 405 23.49 8.41 -12.68
C HIS A 405 23.27 7.15 -11.82
N PHE A 406 22.03 6.98 -11.33
CA PHE A 406 21.69 5.83 -10.51
C PHE A 406 21.72 4.53 -11.31
N THR A 407 22.43 3.54 -10.81
CA THR A 407 22.57 2.21 -11.42
C THR A 407 21.21 1.56 -11.68
N PHE A 408 20.29 1.65 -10.72
CA PHE A 408 18.95 1.09 -10.87
C PHE A 408 18.14 1.80 -11.97
N SER A 409 18.23 3.12 -12.10
CA SER A 409 17.57 3.85 -13.19
C SER A 409 18.09 3.43 -14.56
N LYS A 410 19.41 3.21 -14.70
CA LYS A 410 20.02 2.70 -15.94
C LYS A 410 19.58 1.27 -16.24
N LEU A 411 19.57 0.40 -15.21
CA LEU A 411 19.03 -0.95 -15.31
C LEU A 411 17.60 -0.95 -15.86
N LEU A 412 16.74 -0.09 -15.34
CA LEU A 412 15.34 -0.03 -15.78
C LEU A 412 15.19 0.59 -17.19
N CYS A 413 16.09 1.45 -17.62
CA CYS A 413 16.18 1.85 -19.03
C CYS A 413 16.52 0.64 -19.94
N TRP A 414 17.48 -0.21 -19.52
CA TRP A 414 17.79 -1.46 -20.21
C TRP A 414 16.57 -2.39 -20.26
N VAL A 415 15.88 -2.58 -19.11
CA VAL A 415 14.65 -3.40 -19.02
C VAL A 415 13.60 -2.91 -20.00
N ALA A 416 13.37 -1.60 -20.11
CA ALA A 416 12.39 -1.05 -21.03
C ALA A 416 12.66 -1.48 -22.48
N VAL A 417 13.92 -1.40 -22.93
CA VAL A 417 14.29 -1.79 -24.30
C VAL A 417 14.24 -3.32 -24.48
N ASP A 418 14.73 -4.10 -23.51
CA ASP A 418 14.69 -5.56 -23.54
C ASP A 418 13.24 -6.09 -23.65
N ARG A 419 12.34 -5.54 -22.82
CA ARG A 419 10.92 -5.93 -22.85
C ARG A 419 10.24 -5.49 -24.14
N ALA A 420 10.57 -4.32 -24.70
CA ALA A 420 10.07 -3.89 -26.00
C ALA A 420 10.48 -4.86 -27.12
N ILE A 421 11.72 -5.36 -27.12
CA ILE A 421 12.20 -6.38 -28.05
C ILE A 421 11.38 -7.69 -27.89
N LYS A 422 11.16 -8.14 -26.65
CA LYS A 422 10.37 -9.34 -26.34
C LYS A 422 8.91 -9.17 -26.80
N ILE A 423 8.28 -8.04 -26.49
CA ILE A 423 6.91 -7.71 -26.92
C ILE A 423 6.81 -7.76 -28.45
N SER A 424 7.75 -7.12 -29.17
CA SER A 424 7.71 -7.09 -30.63
C SER A 424 7.74 -8.48 -31.28
N LYS A 425 8.41 -9.44 -30.63
CA LYS A 425 8.43 -10.85 -31.09
C LYS A 425 7.08 -11.52 -30.88
N ILE A 426 6.42 -11.26 -29.73
CA ILE A 426 5.11 -11.85 -29.40
C ILE A 426 4.03 -11.36 -30.39
N ILE A 427 3.98 -10.05 -30.65
CA ILE A 427 2.98 -9.44 -31.53
C ILE A 427 3.37 -9.51 -33.02
N GLN A 428 4.45 -10.24 -33.36
CA GLN A 428 4.97 -10.43 -34.73
C GLN A 428 5.25 -9.12 -35.48
N ASN A 429 5.59 -8.04 -34.78
CA ASN A 429 5.92 -6.74 -35.35
C ASN A 429 7.43 -6.46 -35.27
N GLY A 430 8.22 -7.18 -36.07
CA GLY A 430 9.69 -7.17 -36.01
C GLY A 430 10.39 -5.99 -36.68
N LYS A 431 9.68 -5.05 -37.31
CA LYS A 431 10.31 -3.95 -38.10
C LYS A 431 11.26 -3.04 -37.33
N SER A 432 11.07 -2.88 -36.02
CA SER A 432 11.90 -1.97 -35.19
C SER A 432 12.96 -2.69 -34.36
N VAL A 433 12.93 -4.01 -34.28
CA VAL A 433 13.80 -4.81 -33.39
C VAL A 433 15.30 -4.59 -33.70
N HIS A 434 15.66 -4.55 -34.98
CA HIS A 434 17.05 -4.34 -35.40
C HIS A 434 17.67 -3.00 -34.91
N LYS A 435 16.82 -1.99 -34.61
CA LYS A 435 17.26 -0.70 -34.06
C LYS A 435 17.33 -0.71 -32.54
N TRP A 436 16.57 -1.55 -31.87
CA TRP A 436 16.50 -1.61 -30.41
C TRP A 436 17.56 -2.52 -29.79
N ILE A 437 18.01 -3.57 -30.53
CA ILE A 437 19.07 -4.46 -30.06
C ILE A 437 20.36 -3.68 -29.75
N PRO A 438 20.91 -2.85 -30.68
CA PRO A 438 22.11 -2.07 -30.38
C PRO A 438 21.94 -1.13 -29.17
N LEU A 439 20.77 -0.49 -29.03
CA LEU A 439 20.50 0.39 -27.89
C LEU A 439 20.47 -0.40 -26.55
N ARG A 440 19.84 -1.59 -26.54
CA ARG A 440 19.86 -2.46 -25.36
C ARG A 440 21.28 -2.85 -24.97
N ASP A 441 22.08 -3.25 -25.96
CA ASP A 441 23.45 -3.72 -25.74
C ASP A 441 24.38 -2.57 -25.33
N GLU A 442 24.17 -1.36 -25.85
CA GLU A 442 24.87 -0.13 -25.43
C GLU A 442 24.61 0.15 -23.93
N ILE A 443 23.32 0.16 -23.52
CA ILE A 443 22.95 0.39 -22.10
C ILE A 443 23.53 -0.71 -21.20
N TYR A 444 23.52 -1.97 -21.66
CA TYR A 444 24.09 -3.09 -20.91
C TYR A 444 25.59 -2.89 -20.64
N ASN A 445 26.34 -2.58 -21.69
CA ASN A 445 27.79 -2.38 -21.58
C ASN A 445 28.14 -1.18 -20.70
N ASP A 446 27.38 -0.08 -20.84
CA ASP A 446 27.57 1.13 -20.02
C ASP A 446 27.35 0.83 -18.52
N ILE A 447 26.33 0.05 -18.16
CA ILE A 447 26.09 -0.37 -16.76
C ILE A 447 27.23 -1.26 -16.26
N MET A 448 27.65 -2.25 -17.08
CA MET A 448 28.70 -3.20 -16.67
C MET A 448 30.05 -2.53 -16.46
N GLU A 449 30.34 -1.45 -17.20
CA GLU A 449 31.55 -0.66 -17.10
C GLU A 449 31.52 0.35 -15.95
N ASN A 450 30.41 1.10 -15.82
CA ASN A 450 30.38 2.28 -14.94
C ASN A 450 29.77 2.03 -13.55
N ALA A 451 28.95 0.97 -13.38
CA ALA A 451 28.32 0.67 -12.10
C ALA A 451 29.10 -0.34 -11.25
N TRP A 452 30.04 -1.09 -11.84
CA TRP A 452 30.88 -2.03 -11.12
C TRP A 452 32.03 -1.32 -10.41
N ASN A 453 32.18 -1.58 -9.11
CA ASN A 453 33.28 -1.06 -8.30
C ASN A 453 34.23 -2.20 -7.93
N GLU A 454 35.48 -2.12 -8.40
CA GLU A 454 36.49 -3.15 -8.18
C GLU A 454 36.94 -3.27 -6.71
N ASP A 455 36.96 -2.16 -5.96
CA ASP A 455 37.35 -2.19 -4.54
C ASP A 455 36.26 -2.84 -3.68
N LYS A 456 34.98 -2.59 -4.01
CA LYS A 456 33.82 -3.17 -3.33
C LYS A 456 33.50 -4.57 -3.83
N GLN A 457 33.98 -4.95 -5.03
CA GLN A 457 33.57 -6.15 -5.75
C GLN A 457 32.03 -6.23 -5.83
N ALA A 458 31.38 -5.11 -6.18
CA ALA A 458 29.93 -4.98 -6.20
C ALA A 458 29.46 -3.89 -7.16
N PHE A 459 28.24 -4.03 -7.65
CA PHE A 459 27.53 -2.93 -8.29
C PHE A 459 27.11 -1.90 -7.23
N THR A 460 27.35 -0.61 -7.50
CA THR A 460 27.12 0.51 -6.58
C THR A 460 25.81 1.24 -6.87
N GLN A 461 25.38 2.11 -5.96
CA GLN A 461 24.15 2.90 -6.06
C GLN A 461 24.14 3.76 -7.34
N ASN A 462 25.24 4.39 -7.65
CA ASN A 462 25.42 5.30 -8.78
C ASN A 462 26.80 5.10 -9.42
N TYR A 463 26.91 5.53 -10.67
CA TYR A 463 28.15 5.42 -11.44
C TYR A 463 29.31 6.10 -10.74
N GLN A 464 30.44 5.44 -10.73
CA GLN A 464 31.69 5.88 -10.08
C GLN A 464 31.55 6.15 -8.57
N GLY A 465 30.45 5.68 -7.96
CA GLY A 465 30.22 5.77 -6.52
C GLY A 465 30.83 4.63 -5.73
N ASN A 466 30.85 4.80 -4.41
CA ASN A 466 31.30 3.77 -3.46
C ASN A 466 30.18 3.23 -2.56
N ASP A 467 28.97 3.81 -2.66
CA ASP A 467 27.86 3.44 -1.81
C ASP A 467 27.08 2.27 -2.40
N LEU A 468 26.64 1.35 -1.54
CA LEU A 468 25.78 0.23 -1.93
C LEU A 468 24.30 0.60 -1.79
N ASP A 469 23.48 -0.04 -2.62
CA ASP A 469 22.04 0.20 -2.68
C ASP A 469 21.27 -1.12 -2.80
N ALA A 470 20.19 -1.27 -2.03
CA ALA A 470 19.36 -2.45 -2.06
C ALA A 470 18.68 -2.70 -3.41
N SER A 471 18.43 -1.66 -4.20
CA SER A 471 17.73 -1.79 -5.48
C SER A 471 18.50 -2.59 -6.53
N VAL A 472 19.84 -2.65 -6.44
CA VAL A 472 20.66 -3.44 -7.38
C VAL A 472 20.50 -4.96 -7.19
N LEU A 473 19.95 -5.40 -6.04
CA LEU A 473 19.54 -6.80 -5.84
C LEU A 473 18.53 -7.27 -6.88
N LEU A 474 17.77 -6.36 -7.47
CA LEU A 474 16.75 -6.66 -8.48
C LEU A 474 17.32 -6.91 -9.89
N MET A 475 18.63 -6.79 -10.11
CA MET A 475 19.25 -7.03 -11.43
C MET A 475 18.89 -8.41 -11.99
N GLU A 476 18.88 -9.44 -11.14
CA GLU A 476 18.52 -10.80 -11.54
C GLU A 476 17.02 -10.93 -11.80
N ASP A 477 16.15 -10.31 -10.99
CA ASP A 477 14.69 -10.33 -11.15
C ASP A 477 14.24 -9.79 -12.51
N TYR A 478 15.00 -8.87 -13.07
CA TYR A 478 14.77 -8.30 -14.39
C TYR A 478 15.50 -9.06 -15.52
N GLY A 479 16.34 -10.05 -15.17
CA GLY A 479 17.10 -10.86 -16.12
C GLY A 479 18.27 -10.10 -16.78
N PHE A 480 18.81 -9.10 -16.10
CA PHE A 480 20.00 -8.37 -16.53
C PHE A 480 21.26 -9.20 -16.33
N ILE A 481 21.32 -9.95 -15.22
CA ILE A 481 22.45 -10.80 -14.83
C ILE A 481 21.91 -12.12 -14.26
N SER A 482 22.68 -13.21 -14.40
CA SER A 482 22.32 -14.51 -13.81
C SER A 482 22.57 -14.53 -12.30
N ALA A 483 21.77 -15.30 -11.56
CA ALA A 483 21.99 -15.59 -10.13
C ALA A 483 23.34 -16.30 -9.87
N GLU A 484 23.88 -17.00 -10.87
CA GLU A 484 25.15 -17.74 -10.79
C GLU A 484 26.37 -16.86 -11.16
N ASP A 485 26.12 -15.65 -11.69
CA ASP A 485 27.20 -14.74 -12.08
C ASP A 485 28.00 -14.27 -10.86
N VAL A 486 29.32 -14.39 -10.94
CA VAL A 486 30.26 -14.05 -9.85
C VAL A 486 30.07 -12.61 -9.38
N LYS A 487 29.83 -11.65 -10.30
CA LYS A 487 29.61 -10.25 -9.96
C LYS A 487 28.29 -10.06 -9.20
N TYR A 488 27.22 -10.79 -9.57
CA TYR A 488 25.97 -10.73 -8.84
C TYR A 488 26.07 -11.35 -7.44
N VAL A 489 26.65 -12.55 -7.35
CA VAL A 489 26.86 -13.21 -6.05
C VAL A 489 27.71 -12.35 -5.12
N SER A 490 28.79 -11.76 -5.63
CA SER A 490 29.64 -10.83 -4.87
C SER A 490 28.87 -9.58 -4.42
N THR A 491 28.07 -8.99 -5.31
CA THR A 491 27.20 -7.84 -4.97
C THR A 491 26.22 -8.17 -3.85
N VAL A 492 25.53 -9.31 -3.92
CA VAL A 492 24.60 -9.75 -2.86
C VAL A 492 25.31 -9.86 -1.52
N LYS A 493 26.53 -10.47 -1.49
CA LYS A 493 27.32 -10.60 -0.26
C LYS A 493 27.82 -9.25 0.29
N ALA A 494 28.25 -8.35 -0.57
CA ALA A 494 28.67 -7.02 -0.17
C ALA A 494 27.51 -6.23 0.44
N ILE A 495 26.33 -6.24 -0.21
CA ILE A 495 25.11 -5.59 0.28
C ILE A 495 24.65 -6.21 1.60
N GLU A 496 24.65 -7.53 1.72
CA GLU A 496 24.32 -8.21 2.98
C GLU A 496 25.23 -7.74 4.11
N LYS A 497 26.55 -7.72 3.86
CA LYS A 497 27.55 -7.32 4.87
C LYS A 497 27.42 -5.87 5.30
N GLU A 498 27.13 -4.96 4.36
CA GLU A 498 27.14 -3.52 4.63
C GLU A 498 25.77 -2.98 5.04
N LEU A 499 24.68 -3.41 4.37
CA LEU A 499 23.35 -2.84 4.57
C LEU A 499 22.46 -3.62 5.55
N MET A 500 22.78 -4.88 5.89
CA MET A 500 22.00 -5.61 6.88
C MET A 500 22.42 -5.30 8.31
N MET A 501 21.43 -5.08 9.19
CA MET A 501 21.59 -4.94 10.62
C MET A 501 20.46 -5.66 11.37
N ASN A 502 20.80 -6.57 12.29
CA ASN A 502 19.84 -7.30 13.13
C ASN A 502 18.74 -8.06 12.34
N GLY A 503 19.05 -8.51 11.10
CA GLY A 503 18.12 -9.22 10.23
C GLY A 503 17.12 -8.34 9.50
N LEU A 504 17.38 -7.04 9.43
CA LEU A 504 16.65 -6.03 8.68
C LEU A 504 17.62 -5.27 7.80
N MET A 505 17.14 -4.59 6.77
CA MET A 505 17.99 -3.99 5.75
C MET A 505 17.74 -2.50 5.57
N TYR A 506 18.82 -1.73 5.49
CA TYR A 506 18.78 -0.37 4.98
C TYR A 506 18.51 -0.38 3.48
N ARG A 507 17.87 0.69 2.95
CA ARG A 507 17.82 0.94 1.50
C ARG A 507 19.20 1.34 0.96
N TYR A 508 19.92 2.18 1.71
CA TYR A 508 21.33 2.60 1.54
C TYR A 508 21.83 3.19 2.86
N LYS A 509 23.16 3.44 2.98
CA LYS A 509 23.78 3.99 4.20
C LYS A 509 24.54 5.31 3.97
N ASN A 510 24.32 5.98 2.87
CA ASN A 510 24.85 7.33 2.62
C ASN A 510 23.86 8.42 3.06
N LYS A 511 24.38 9.65 3.27
CA LYS A 511 23.53 10.81 3.58
C LYS A 511 22.78 11.25 2.34
N ASP A 512 21.48 11.45 2.51
CA ASP A 512 20.63 12.17 1.57
C ASP A 512 20.25 13.56 2.10
N ASP A 513 19.27 14.23 1.49
CA ASP A 513 18.82 15.57 1.84
C ASP A 513 18.25 15.67 3.27
N PHE A 514 17.89 14.55 3.88
CA PHE A 514 17.31 14.45 5.21
C PHE A 514 18.24 13.75 6.22
N GLY A 515 19.50 13.51 5.86
CA GLY A 515 20.48 12.83 6.69
C GLY A 515 20.62 11.33 6.37
N LEU A 516 21.15 10.56 7.32
CA LEU A 516 21.25 9.10 7.18
C LEU A 516 19.89 8.45 7.43
N PRO A 517 19.48 7.45 6.63
CA PRO A 517 18.33 6.61 6.98
C PRO A 517 18.55 5.94 8.34
N SER A 518 17.56 6.01 9.22
CA SER A 518 17.67 5.49 10.59
C SER A 518 16.82 4.25 10.85
N SER A 519 15.88 3.95 9.94
CA SER A 519 15.02 2.76 9.92
C SER A 519 15.38 1.79 8.81
N SER A 520 14.88 0.56 8.89
CA SER A 520 14.96 -0.40 7.81
C SER A 520 13.81 -0.20 6.85
N PHE A 521 14.08 -0.23 5.57
CA PHE A 521 13.03 -0.23 4.56
C PHE A 521 12.55 -1.68 4.34
N THR A 522 11.30 -1.99 4.69
CA THR A 522 10.79 -3.37 4.77
C THR A 522 10.98 -4.16 3.47
N VAL A 523 10.68 -3.55 2.32
CA VAL A 523 10.81 -4.18 1.00
C VAL A 523 12.24 -4.63 0.70
N CYS A 524 13.24 -3.87 1.13
CA CYS A 524 14.66 -4.20 0.91
C CYS A 524 15.06 -5.50 1.60
N THR A 525 14.50 -5.77 2.79
CA THR A 525 14.71 -7.05 3.48
C THR A 525 14.11 -8.21 2.68
N PHE A 526 12.94 -8.05 2.08
CA PHE A 526 12.35 -9.06 1.19
C PHE A 526 13.20 -9.28 -0.07
N TRP A 527 13.73 -8.22 -0.69
CA TRP A 527 14.63 -8.37 -1.84
C TRP A 527 15.90 -9.14 -1.50
N MET A 528 16.50 -8.87 -0.33
CA MET A 528 17.66 -9.65 0.14
C MET A 528 17.30 -11.13 0.33
N ILE A 529 16.13 -11.45 0.91
CA ILE A 529 15.68 -12.84 1.06
C ILE A 529 15.55 -13.53 -0.30
N ASN A 530 14.97 -12.85 -1.29
CA ASN A 530 14.87 -13.36 -2.66
C ASN A 530 16.25 -13.63 -3.26
N SER A 531 17.16 -12.67 -3.14
CA SER A 531 18.52 -12.81 -3.67
C SER A 531 19.30 -13.94 -3.00
N LEU A 532 19.21 -14.06 -1.68
CA LEU A 532 19.83 -15.19 -0.94
C LEU A 532 19.28 -16.54 -1.40
N CYS A 533 17.96 -16.65 -1.61
CA CYS A 533 17.36 -17.86 -2.13
C CYS A 533 17.91 -18.23 -3.52
N LYS A 534 17.99 -17.24 -4.42
CA LYS A 534 18.44 -17.43 -5.81
C LYS A 534 19.92 -17.80 -5.93
N ILE A 535 20.79 -17.28 -5.05
CA ILE A 535 22.22 -17.64 -5.02
C ILE A 535 22.51 -18.94 -4.23
N GLY A 536 21.47 -19.74 -3.89
CA GLY A 536 21.60 -21.05 -3.24
C GLY A 536 21.69 -21.02 -1.70
N GLU A 537 21.41 -19.88 -1.03
CA GLU A 537 21.37 -19.77 0.44
C GLU A 537 19.94 -19.94 1.01
N GLU A 538 19.20 -20.94 0.52
CA GLU A 538 17.77 -21.14 0.83
C GLU A 538 17.47 -21.26 2.32
N LYS A 539 18.27 -22.01 3.08
CA LYS A 539 18.05 -22.18 4.54
C LYS A 539 18.13 -20.86 5.28
N LYS A 540 19.05 -19.99 4.87
CA LYS A 540 19.23 -18.66 5.44
C LYS A 540 18.07 -17.75 5.05
N ALA A 541 17.65 -17.80 3.78
CA ALA A 541 16.50 -17.07 3.26
C ALA A 541 15.21 -17.41 4.02
N ILE A 542 14.90 -18.70 4.20
CA ILE A 542 13.74 -19.19 4.97
C ILE A 542 13.78 -18.71 6.42
N LYS A 543 14.94 -18.81 7.08
CA LYS A 543 15.11 -18.33 8.47
C LYS A 543 14.87 -16.84 8.59
N LEU A 544 15.41 -16.06 7.66
CA LEU A 544 15.26 -14.62 7.63
C LEU A 544 13.80 -14.21 7.35
N PHE A 545 13.14 -14.90 6.40
CA PHE A 545 11.74 -14.67 6.08
C PHE A 545 10.81 -14.91 7.29
N ASN A 546 10.95 -16.07 7.96
CA ASN A 546 10.16 -16.38 9.14
C ASN A 546 10.40 -15.35 10.27
N LYS A 547 11.65 -14.87 10.42
CA LYS A 547 11.97 -13.81 11.38
C LYS A 547 11.29 -12.49 10.98
N LEU A 548 11.33 -12.10 9.71
CA LEU A 548 10.67 -10.88 9.22
C LEU A 548 9.16 -10.95 9.42
N LEU A 549 8.52 -12.09 9.12
CA LEU A 549 7.09 -12.30 9.35
C LEU A 549 6.69 -12.06 10.82
N SER A 550 7.56 -12.40 11.78
CA SER A 550 7.30 -12.17 13.21
C SER A 550 7.26 -10.70 13.62
N TYR A 551 7.68 -9.78 12.76
CA TYR A 551 7.64 -8.33 12.98
C TYR A 551 6.37 -7.66 12.43
N SER A 552 5.54 -8.40 11.68
CA SER A 552 4.20 -7.90 11.30
C SER A 552 3.36 -7.60 12.54
N ASN A 553 2.33 -6.78 12.37
CA ASN A 553 1.37 -6.59 13.46
C ASN A 553 0.54 -7.86 13.71
N HIS A 554 -0.33 -7.82 14.75
CA HIS A 554 -1.18 -8.95 15.16
C HIS A 554 -2.15 -9.47 14.07
N LEU A 555 -2.28 -8.75 12.95
CA LEU A 555 -3.13 -9.09 11.80
C LEU A 555 -2.34 -9.44 10.53
N ASN A 556 -1.03 -9.66 10.64
CA ASN A 556 -0.10 -9.92 9.54
C ASN A 556 -0.03 -8.76 8.52
N LEU A 557 -0.10 -7.52 8.99
CA LEU A 557 0.06 -6.33 8.18
C LEU A 557 1.45 -5.70 8.40
N PHE A 558 1.99 -5.12 7.33
CA PHE A 558 3.28 -4.42 7.32
C PHE A 558 3.12 -2.96 6.93
N SER A 559 3.94 -2.12 7.55
CA SER A 559 4.20 -0.74 7.17
C SER A 559 5.37 -0.65 6.20
N GLU A 560 5.74 0.58 5.88
CA GLU A 560 6.90 0.92 5.06
C GLU A 560 8.21 0.50 5.70
N ASP A 561 8.41 0.85 6.95
CA ASP A 561 9.64 0.71 7.70
C ASP A 561 9.47 -0.13 8.98
N ILE A 562 10.61 -0.61 9.49
CA ILE A 562 10.71 -1.29 10.77
C ILE A 562 11.93 -0.72 11.51
N ASP A 563 11.75 -0.31 12.76
CA ASP A 563 12.85 0.15 13.60
C ASP A 563 13.87 -0.98 13.86
N PHE A 564 15.15 -0.70 13.66
CA PHE A 564 16.21 -1.70 13.80
C PHE A 564 16.37 -2.25 15.22
N LYS A 565 16.02 -1.48 16.26
CA LYS A 565 16.20 -1.83 17.67
C LYS A 565 14.93 -2.38 18.28
N THR A 566 13.83 -1.61 18.19
CA THR A 566 12.56 -1.94 18.84
C THR A 566 11.73 -2.95 18.06
N LYS A 567 11.95 -3.06 16.72
CA LYS A 567 11.14 -3.83 15.77
C LYS A 567 9.70 -3.29 15.63
N GLU A 568 9.46 -2.05 16.04
CA GLU A 568 8.21 -1.35 15.78
C GLU A 568 8.04 -1.09 14.28
N LEU A 569 6.81 -1.20 13.81
CA LEU A 569 6.41 -0.78 12.47
C LEU A 569 6.39 0.75 12.40
N LEU A 570 7.00 1.31 11.37
CA LEU A 570 7.13 2.74 11.09
C LEU A 570 6.77 3.03 9.64
N GLY A 571 6.63 4.32 9.29
CA GLY A 571 6.21 4.72 7.95
C GLY A 571 4.74 4.45 7.66
N ASN A 572 4.28 4.81 6.48
CA ASN A 572 2.88 4.70 6.09
C ASN A 572 2.36 3.26 6.10
N PHE A 573 1.07 3.09 6.46
CA PHE A 573 0.49 1.79 6.83
C PHE A 573 -0.95 1.59 6.32
N PRO A 574 -1.32 0.34 5.94
CA PRO A 574 -0.39 -0.68 5.44
C PRO A 574 0.22 -0.25 4.12
N GLN A 575 1.45 -0.69 3.81
CA GLN A 575 2.12 -0.28 2.59
C GLN A 575 2.05 -1.34 1.49
N ALA A 576 1.68 -0.93 0.27
CA ALA A 576 1.55 -1.83 -0.87
C ALA A 576 2.88 -2.50 -1.23
N TYR A 577 3.98 -1.76 -1.20
CA TYR A 577 5.32 -2.24 -1.57
C TYR A 577 5.77 -3.38 -0.66
N SER A 578 5.59 -3.25 0.66
CA SER A 578 5.89 -4.30 1.64
C SER A 578 5.05 -5.56 1.42
N HIS A 579 3.75 -5.40 1.14
CA HIS A 579 2.85 -6.53 0.92
C HIS A 579 3.08 -7.24 -0.43
N LEU A 580 3.40 -6.52 -1.51
CA LEU A 580 3.75 -7.16 -2.78
C LEU A 580 5.04 -7.97 -2.65
N ALA A 581 6.05 -7.43 -1.95
CA ALA A 581 7.32 -8.10 -1.77
C ALA A 581 7.19 -9.36 -0.88
N LEU A 582 6.35 -9.32 0.14
CA LEU A 582 6.00 -10.50 0.94
C LEU A 582 5.45 -11.62 0.05
N ILE A 583 4.48 -11.32 -0.82
CA ILE A 583 3.88 -12.32 -1.71
C ILE A 583 4.93 -12.88 -2.67
N ASP A 584 5.72 -12.01 -3.30
CA ASP A 584 6.74 -12.43 -4.27
C ASP A 584 7.80 -13.32 -3.63
N THR A 585 8.28 -12.94 -2.45
CA THR A 585 9.22 -13.73 -1.64
C THR A 585 8.62 -15.07 -1.24
N ALA A 586 7.38 -15.10 -0.75
CA ALA A 586 6.71 -16.34 -0.38
C ALA A 586 6.55 -17.28 -1.58
N ILE A 587 6.24 -16.76 -2.78
CA ILE A 587 6.17 -17.55 -4.02
C ILE A 587 7.56 -18.08 -4.40
N THR A 588 8.60 -17.26 -4.30
CA THR A 588 9.98 -17.67 -4.58
C THR A 588 10.41 -18.83 -3.67
N LEU A 589 10.22 -18.68 -2.35
CA LEU A 589 10.53 -19.73 -1.38
C LEU A 589 9.74 -21.01 -1.61
N ASN A 590 8.48 -20.95 -2.07
CA ASN A 590 7.69 -22.13 -2.41
C ASN A 590 8.20 -22.89 -3.65
N LYS A 591 8.96 -22.25 -4.54
CA LYS A 591 9.56 -22.91 -5.71
C LYS A 591 10.82 -23.70 -5.36
N HIS A 592 11.51 -23.29 -4.30
CA HIS A 592 12.75 -23.88 -3.83
C HIS A 592 12.57 -24.80 -2.60
N ALA A 593 11.35 -24.94 -2.07
CA ALA A 593 10.98 -25.83 -0.98
C ALA A 593 10.28 -27.09 -1.51
#